data_b8a31c71098849fa71be4ae7d1b7baef
#
_entry.id   b8a31c71098849fa71be4ae7d1b7baef
#
_cell.length_a   1.000
_cell.length_b   1.000
_cell.length_c   1.000
_cell.angle_alpha   90.00
_cell.angle_beta   90.00
_cell.angle_gamma   90.00
#
_symmetry.space_group_name_H-M   'P 1'
#
loop_
_entity.id
_entity.type
_entity.pdbx_description
1 polymer ?
#
loop_
_entity_poly.entity_id
_entity_poly.type
_entity_poly.pdbx_seq_one_letter_code
_entity_poly.pdbx_strand_id
1 'polypeptide(L)'
;FVKWAECRKAEAGFDNLQTFIASTIDAMLFAQSFCNAAEEKGLGICYLGTTAYNADQIIEALSLPRLVVPIVTVTVGYPAEPIPAQVERLPLAAVVQNETYTDFTPASIDALYSEKEALEVNKQFVRENNKETLAQVFTDVRYTKKNSEHFSEVLLKILKQQGFMK
;
A
#
# COMPACT_ATOMS: atom_id res chain seq x y z
N PHE A 1 1.93 -24.06 -1.76
CA PHE A 1 0.80 -24.90 -1.29
C PHE A 1 0.21 -25.71 -2.43
N VAL A 2 -0.20 -25.11 -3.56
CA VAL A 2 -0.84 -25.83 -4.68
C VAL A 2 -0.01 -27.04 -5.14
N LYS A 3 1.26 -26.83 -5.50
CA LYS A 3 2.15 -27.93 -5.92
C LYS A 3 2.35 -29.00 -4.84
N TRP A 4 2.39 -28.60 -3.58
CA TRP A 4 2.49 -29.55 -2.48
C TRP A 4 1.23 -30.43 -2.35
N ALA A 5 0.04 -29.81 -2.46
CA ALA A 5 -1.23 -30.52 -2.47
C ALA A 5 -1.29 -31.51 -3.66
N GLU A 6 -0.97 -31.06 -4.87
CA GLU A 6 -0.92 -31.89 -6.08
C GLU A 6 0.03 -33.10 -5.90
N CYS A 7 1.24 -32.88 -5.38
CA CYS A 7 2.20 -33.95 -5.10
C CYS A 7 1.70 -34.96 -4.05
N ARG A 8 0.73 -34.59 -3.23
CA ARG A 8 0.10 -35.45 -2.22
C ARG A 8 -1.28 -35.96 -2.63
N LYS A 9 -1.68 -35.75 -3.89
CA LYS A 9 -2.98 -36.13 -4.45
C LYS A 9 -4.13 -35.52 -3.64
N ALA A 10 -3.94 -34.30 -3.11
CA ALA A 10 -4.95 -33.53 -2.39
C ALA A 10 -5.53 -32.48 -3.32
N GLU A 11 -6.80 -32.15 -3.16
CA GLU A 11 -7.46 -31.10 -3.91
C GLU A 11 -7.06 -29.74 -3.35
N ALA A 12 -6.52 -28.87 -4.22
CA ALA A 12 -6.05 -27.54 -3.85
C ALA A 12 -7.12 -26.49 -4.18
N GLY A 13 -7.80 -25.97 -3.17
CA GLY A 13 -8.82 -24.93 -3.29
C GLY A 13 -8.28 -23.50 -3.12
N PHE A 14 -7.06 -23.21 -3.62
CA PHE A 14 -6.36 -21.94 -3.36
C PHE A 14 -6.43 -20.93 -4.52
N ASP A 15 -7.24 -21.17 -5.52
CA ASP A 15 -7.40 -20.36 -6.73
C ASP A 15 -8.61 -19.42 -6.66
N ASN A 16 -8.74 -18.68 -5.57
CA ASN A 16 -9.88 -17.80 -5.31
C ASN A 16 -9.46 -16.49 -4.61
N LEU A 17 -10.37 -15.52 -4.59
CA LEU A 17 -10.13 -14.21 -4.03
C LEU A 17 -9.81 -14.23 -2.52
N GLN A 18 -10.45 -15.13 -1.75
CA GLN A 18 -10.17 -15.26 -0.32
C GLN A 18 -8.71 -15.66 -0.08
N THR A 19 -8.20 -16.59 -0.86
CA THR A 19 -6.78 -17.02 -0.77
C THR A 19 -5.85 -15.92 -1.19
N PHE A 20 -6.19 -15.13 -2.23
CA PHE A 20 -5.41 -13.96 -2.61
C PHE A 20 -5.30 -12.95 -1.45
N ILE A 21 -6.41 -12.62 -0.78
CA ILE A 21 -6.43 -11.70 0.36
C ILE A 21 -5.59 -12.25 1.52
N ALA A 22 -5.77 -13.52 1.89
CA ALA A 22 -5.00 -14.16 2.96
C ALA A 22 -3.49 -14.15 2.66
N SER A 23 -3.10 -14.53 1.44
CA SER A 23 -1.69 -14.51 1.02
C SER A 23 -1.10 -13.10 0.97
N THR A 24 -1.91 -12.09 0.64
CA THR A 24 -1.50 -10.68 0.67
C THR A 24 -1.20 -10.25 2.11
N ILE A 25 -2.06 -10.61 3.06
CA ILE A 25 -1.85 -10.32 4.49
C ILE A 25 -0.55 -10.96 4.98
N ASP A 26 -0.34 -12.24 4.69
CA ASP A 26 0.89 -12.96 5.08
C ASP A 26 2.14 -12.31 4.48
N ALA A 27 2.10 -11.95 3.21
CA ALA A 27 3.20 -11.27 2.53
C ALA A 27 3.53 -9.90 3.17
N MET A 28 2.52 -9.13 3.55
CA MET A 28 2.72 -7.82 4.18
C MET A 28 3.27 -7.94 5.61
N LEU A 29 2.79 -8.91 6.39
CA LEU A 29 3.32 -9.20 7.72
C LEU A 29 4.79 -9.64 7.66
N PHE A 30 5.15 -10.49 6.68
CA PHE A 30 6.54 -10.87 6.44
C PHE A 30 7.39 -9.67 6.03
N ALA A 31 6.91 -8.84 5.07
CA ALA A 31 7.63 -7.66 4.61
C ALA A 31 7.89 -6.67 5.76
N GLN A 32 6.93 -6.44 6.64
CA GLN A 32 7.11 -5.56 7.79
C GLN A 32 8.12 -6.14 8.80
N SER A 33 8.05 -7.43 9.08
CA SER A 33 9.02 -8.10 9.96
C SER A 33 10.43 -8.02 9.40
N PHE A 34 10.58 -8.20 8.09
CA PHE A 34 11.85 -8.04 7.39
C PHE A 34 12.38 -6.58 7.49
N CYS A 35 11.52 -5.58 7.30
CA CYS A 35 11.88 -4.17 7.42
C CYS A 35 12.40 -3.84 8.83
N ASN A 36 11.71 -4.30 9.87
CA ASN A 36 12.13 -4.09 11.25
C ASN A 36 13.52 -4.70 11.49
N ALA A 37 13.75 -5.93 11.05
CA ALA A 37 15.04 -6.59 11.20
C ALA A 37 16.17 -5.91 10.38
N ALA A 38 15.85 -5.29 9.25
CA ALA A 38 16.80 -4.51 8.45
C ALA A 38 17.17 -3.20 9.16
N GLU A 39 16.19 -2.48 9.68
CA GLU A 39 16.41 -1.23 10.43
C GLU A 39 17.20 -1.47 11.72
N GLU A 40 16.96 -2.55 12.45
CA GLU A 40 17.77 -2.96 13.62
C GLU A 40 19.26 -3.17 13.28
N LYS A 41 19.57 -3.46 12.02
CA LYS A 41 20.93 -3.61 11.50
C LYS A 41 21.49 -2.32 10.88
N GLY A 42 20.80 -1.20 11.03
CA GLY A 42 21.22 0.09 10.49
C GLY A 42 21.01 0.25 8.99
N LEU A 43 20.21 -0.60 8.36
CA LEU A 43 19.83 -0.47 6.96
C LEU A 43 18.63 0.47 6.82
N GLY A 44 18.60 1.26 5.74
CA GLY A 44 17.43 2.01 5.32
C GLY A 44 16.52 1.15 4.46
N ILE A 45 15.22 1.36 4.60
CA ILE A 45 14.19 0.68 3.80
C ILE A 45 13.25 1.70 3.15
N CYS A 46 12.66 1.31 2.01
CA CYS A 46 11.57 2.09 1.41
C CYS A 46 10.58 1.17 0.73
N TYR A 47 9.31 1.29 1.12
CA TYR A 47 8.18 0.66 0.44
C TYR A 47 7.83 1.42 -0.83
N LEU A 48 7.80 0.72 -1.97
CA LEU A 48 7.39 1.30 -3.25
C LEU A 48 5.90 1.10 -3.48
N GLY A 49 5.14 2.21 -3.46
CA GLY A 49 3.68 2.21 -3.52
C GLY A 49 3.08 1.84 -4.89
N THR A 50 3.88 1.71 -5.94
CA THR A 50 3.40 1.49 -7.32
C THR A 50 3.54 0.04 -7.81
N THR A 51 3.95 -0.88 -6.96
CA THR A 51 4.18 -2.29 -7.34
C THR A 51 2.95 -2.92 -7.96
N ALA A 52 1.79 -2.77 -7.31
CA ALA A 52 0.54 -3.33 -7.80
C ALA A 52 0.06 -2.70 -9.11
N TYR A 53 0.44 -1.45 -9.39
CA TYR A 53 0.08 -0.75 -10.65
C TYR A 53 0.84 -1.26 -11.86
N ASN A 54 2.04 -1.82 -11.63
CA ASN A 54 2.93 -2.37 -12.65
C ASN A 54 3.07 -3.89 -12.52
N ALA A 55 2.12 -4.55 -11.88
CA ALA A 55 2.22 -5.97 -11.57
C ALA A 55 2.31 -6.85 -12.82
N ASP A 56 1.67 -6.48 -13.92
CA ASP A 56 1.77 -7.17 -15.22
C ASP A 56 3.21 -7.19 -15.75
N GLN A 57 3.87 -6.04 -15.75
CA GLN A 57 5.26 -5.91 -16.20
C GLN A 57 6.23 -6.69 -15.28
N ILE A 58 5.97 -6.68 -13.97
CA ILE A 58 6.78 -7.43 -13.00
C ILE A 58 6.58 -8.94 -13.18
N ILE A 59 5.35 -9.39 -13.42
CA ILE A 59 5.02 -10.80 -13.69
C ILE A 59 5.78 -11.26 -14.93
N GLU A 60 5.77 -10.47 -16.01
CA GLU A 60 6.49 -10.78 -17.23
C GLU A 60 8.00 -10.81 -17.01
N ALA A 61 8.56 -9.75 -16.45
CA ALA A 61 10.01 -9.59 -16.23
C ALA A 61 10.60 -10.70 -15.33
N LEU A 62 9.86 -11.13 -14.31
CA LEU A 62 10.27 -12.18 -13.40
C LEU A 62 9.75 -13.57 -13.77
N SER A 63 9.02 -13.71 -14.88
CA SER A 63 8.39 -14.96 -15.32
C SER A 63 7.59 -15.63 -14.20
N LEU A 64 6.78 -14.84 -13.48
CA LEU A 64 6.05 -15.33 -12.32
C LEU A 64 4.99 -16.36 -12.74
N PRO A 65 4.90 -17.48 -12.04
CA PRO A 65 3.93 -18.52 -12.38
C PRO A 65 2.50 -18.10 -12.00
N ARG A 66 1.52 -18.87 -12.45
CA ARG A 66 0.13 -18.76 -12.03
C ARG A 66 0.00 -18.76 -10.50
N LEU A 67 -0.97 -18.05 -9.97
CA LEU A 67 -1.23 -17.84 -8.53
C LEU A 67 -0.11 -17.08 -7.78
N VAL A 68 0.68 -16.28 -8.50
CA VAL A 68 1.66 -15.36 -7.90
C VAL A 68 1.43 -13.95 -8.44
N VAL A 69 1.19 -13.00 -7.54
CA VAL A 69 0.99 -11.57 -7.86
C VAL A 69 1.94 -10.73 -7.00
N PRO A 70 2.74 -9.83 -7.60
CA PRO A 70 3.59 -8.92 -6.84
C PRO A 70 2.71 -7.87 -6.13
N ILE A 71 2.81 -7.78 -4.80
CA ILE A 71 1.98 -6.88 -3.99
C ILE A 71 2.77 -5.66 -3.55
N VAL A 72 4.02 -5.86 -3.15
CA VAL A 72 4.86 -4.81 -2.62
C VAL A 72 6.31 -5.03 -3.04
N THR A 73 7.02 -3.94 -3.26
CA THR A 73 8.47 -3.93 -3.41
C THR A 73 9.08 -3.14 -2.27
N VAL A 74 10.13 -3.66 -1.67
CA VAL A 74 10.91 -2.97 -0.65
C VAL A 74 12.33 -2.82 -1.16
N THR A 75 12.83 -1.58 -1.21
CA THR A 75 14.26 -1.34 -1.42
C THR A 75 14.96 -1.34 -0.07
N VAL A 76 16.15 -1.92 -0.02
CA VAL A 76 16.98 -2.02 1.19
C VAL A 76 18.41 -1.66 0.85
N GLY A 77 19.06 -0.89 1.72
CA GLY A 77 20.46 -0.49 1.51
C GLY A 77 21.00 0.32 2.67
N TYR A 78 22.29 0.58 2.62
CA TYR A 78 22.90 1.51 3.57
C TYR A 78 22.48 2.94 3.23
N PRO A 79 21.97 3.74 4.20
CA PRO A 79 21.62 5.14 3.95
C PRO A 79 22.88 5.94 3.57
N ALA A 80 22.78 6.73 2.50
CA ALA A 80 23.87 7.56 2.01
C ALA A 80 24.10 8.82 2.88
N GLU A 81 23.05 9.30 3.55
CA GLU A 81 23.03 10.53 4.34
C GLU A 81 22.25 10.31 5.64
N PRO A 82 22.32 11.26 6.59
CA PRO A 82 21.51 11.22 7.80
C PRO A 82 20.03 10.97 7.48
N ILE A 83 19.40 10.10 8.25
CA ILE A 83 17.98 9.78 8.09
C ILE A 83 17.17 11.07 8.26
N PRO A 84 16.33 11.45 7.28
CA PRO A 84 15.50 12.64 7.40
C PRO A 84 14.53 12.51 8.57
N ALA A 85 14.10 13.64 9.11
CA ALA A 85 13.07 13.68 10.15
C ALA A 85 11.84 12.89 9.70
N GLN A 86 11.22 12.17 10.64
CA GLN A 86 10.00 11.42 10.35
C GLN A 86 8.90 12.36 9.84
N VAL A 87 8.22 11.90 8.80
CA VAL A 87 7.02 12.57 8.30
C VAL A 87 5.95 12.56 9.40
N GLU A 88 5.31 13.70 9.63
CA GLU A 88 4.23 13.79 10.60
C GLU A 88 3.12 12.79 10.35
N ARG A 89 2.65 12.22 11.44
CA ARG A 89 1.49 11.32 11.48
C ARG A 89 0.29 12.05 12.08
N LEU A 90 -0.90 11.65 11.69
CA LEU A 90 -2.10 12.08 12.38
C LEU A 90 -2.08 11.58 13.83
N PRO A 91 -2.74 12.30 14.77
CA PRO A 91 -2.89 11.85 16.15
C PRO A 91 -3.52 10.45 16.24
N LEU A 92 -3.23 9.71 17.31
CA LEU A 92 -3.80 8.36 17.49
C LEU A 92 -5.32 8.35 17.44
N ALA A 93 -5.97 9.40 17.91
CA ALA A 93 -7.43 9.56 17.85
C ALA A 93 -8.01 9.50 16.42
N ALA A 94 -7.17 9.73 15.39
CA ALA A 94 -7.60 9.60 14.00
C ALA A 94 -7.65 8.14 13.52
N VAL A 95 -7.00 7.21 14.20
CA VAL A 95 -6.84 5.82 13.75
C VAL A 95 -7.25 4.78 14.80
N VAL A 96 -7.39 5.18 16.06
CA VAL A 96 -7.77 4.28 17.17
C VAL A 96 -9.21 4.58 17.60
N GLN A 97 -10.06 3.57 17.56
CA GLN A 97 -11.44 3.61 18.05
C GLN A 97 -11.55 2.73 19.28
N ASN A 98 -12.34 3.16 20.28
CA ASN A 98 -12.60 2.38 21.48
C ASN A 98 -13.94 1.67 21.36
N GLU A 99 -13.96 0.34 21.57
CA GLU A 99 -15.13 -0.54 21.56
C GLU A 99 -15.91 -0.53 20.24
N THR A 100 -16.40 0.63 19.80
CA THR A 100 -17.23 0.79 18.61
C THR A 100 -16.69 1.89 17.72
N TYR A 101 -16.98 1.79 16.42
CA TYR A 101 -16.66 2.83 15.47
C TYR A 101 -17.50 4.09 15.72
N THR A 102 -16.83 5.22 15.75
CA THR A 102 -17.47 6.55 15.78
C THR A 102 -17.10 7.29 14.50
N ASP A 103 -18.11 7.72 13.76
CA ASP A 103 -17.90 8.45 12.50
C ASP A 103 -17.37 9.86 12.75
N PHE A 104 -16.66 10.38 11.77
CA PHE A 104 -16.06 11.70 11.83
C PHE A 104 -17.07 12.78 11.45
N THR A 105 -17.11 13.84 12.25
CA THR A 105 -17.84 15.06 11.94
C THR A 105 -16.90 16.07 11.26
N PRO A 106 -17.43 17.08 10.54
CA PRO A 106 -16.58 18.17 10.02
C PRO A 106 -15.68 18.78 11.08
N ALA A 107 -16.20 19.04 12.27
CA ALA A 107 -15.41 19.63 13.36
C ALA A 107 -14.29 18.70 13.87
N SER A 108 -14.52 17.38 13.94
CA SER A 108 -13.47 16.43 14.32
C SER A 108 -12.42 16.28 13.22
N ILE A 109 -12.79 16.34 11.94
CA ILE A 109 -11.83 16.35 10.82
C ILE A 109 -10.97 17.60 10.88
N ASP A 110 -11.56 18.78 11.05
CA ASP A 110 -10.83 20.04 11.19
C ASP A 110 -9.81 19.97 12.34
N ALA A 111 -10.22 19.45 13.50
CA ALA A 111 -9.33 19.29 14.64
C ALA A 111 -8.16 18.33 14.37
N LEU A 112 -8.40 17.19 13.68
CA LEU A 112 -7.38 16.18 13.40
C LEU A 112 -6.37 16.62 12.34
N TYR A 113 -6.78 17.43 11.38
CA TYR A 113 -5.95 17.85 10.25
C TYR A 113 -5.33 19.25 10.41
N SER A 114 -5.79 20.05 11.37
CA SER A 114 -5.37 21.46 11.55
C SER A 114 -3.84 21.64 11.62
N GLU A 115 -3.15 20.82 12.41
CA GLU A 115 -1.69 20.89 12.54
C GLU A 115 -1.00 20.54 11.22
N LYS A 116 -1.45 19.45 10.58
CA LYS A 116 -0.89 19.01 9.30
C LYS A 116 -1.09 20.03 8.18
N GLU A 117 -2.27 20.61 8.07
CA GLU A 117 -2.57 21.64 7.07
C GLU A 117 -1.86 22.96 7.36
N ALA A 118 -1.57 23.25 8.64
CA ALA A 118 -0.84 24.44 9.06
C ALA A 118 0.66 24.42 8.72
N LEU A 119 1.24 23.24 8.42
CA LEU A 119 2.64 23.13 8.06
C LEU A 119 2.97 23.94 6.81
N GLU A 120 4.07 24.70 6.85
CA GLU A 120 4.45 25.54 5.71
C GLU A 120 4.74 24.73 4.44
N VAL A 121 5.31 23.53 4.60
CA VAL A 121 5.52 22.61 3.46
C VAL A 121 4.20 22.21 2.78
N ASN A 122 3.14 21.98 3.54
CA ASN A 122 1.83 21.63 3.01
C ASN A 122 1.11 22.84 2.39
N LYS A 123 1.24 24.02 2.99
CA LYS A 123 0.75 25.27 2.39
C LYS A 123 1.46 25.59 1.08
N GLN A 124 2.77 25.40 1.03
CA GLN A 124 3.54 25.55 -0.22
C GLN A 124 3.05 24.55 -1.27
N PHE A 125 2.80 23.31 -0.89
CA PHE A 125 2.31 22.26 -1.77
C PHE A 125 0.93 22.58 -2.37
N VAL A 126 0.03 23.20 -1.58
CA VAL A 126 -1.26 23.71 -2.04
C VAL A 126 -1.05 24.82 -3.09
N ARG A 127 -0.19 25.80 -2.80
CA ARG A 127 0.13 26.91 -3.72
C ARG A 127 0.71 26.43 -5.05
N GLU A 128 1.71 25.54 -4.99
CA GLU A 128 2.37 25.00 -6.19
C GLU A 128 1.43 24.23 -7.11
N ASN A 129 0.40 23.60 -6.56
CA ASN A 129 -0.59 22.86 -7.32
C ASN A 129 -1.83 23.68 -7.69
N ASN A 130 -1.86 24.99 -7.37
CA ASN A 130 -3.00 25.88 -7.62
C ASN A 130 -4.31 25.34 -7.06
N LYS A 131 -4.29 24.82 -5.82
CA LYS A 131 -5.46 24.31 -5.10
C LYS A 131 -5.80 25.19 -3.91
N GLU A 132 -6.99 25.02 -3.38
CA GLU A 132 -7.48 25.75 -2.20
C GLU A 132 -7.14 25.02 -0.90
N THR A 133 -7.12 23.68 -0.95
CA THR A 133 -6.91 22.81 0.22
C THR A 133 -5.90 21.71 -0.06
N LEU A 134 -5.28 21.20 0.99
CA LEU A 134 -4.38 20.05 0.91
C LEU A 134 -5.12 18.79 0.42
N ALA A 135 -6.37 18.61 0.83
CA ALA A 135 -7.21 17.51 0.36
C ALA A 135 -7.36 17.51 -1.15
N GLN A 136 -7.61 18.67 -1.78
CA GLN A 136 -7.70 18.80 -3.24
C GLN A 136 -6.38 18.45 -3.94
N VAL A 137 -5.22 18.74 -3.34
CA VAL A 137 -3.94 18.30 -3.92
C VAL A 137 -3.86 16.78 -3.97
N PHE A 138 -4.32 16.09 -2.93
CA PHE A 138 -4.32 14.64 -2.89
C PHE A 138 -5.34 14.03 -3.87
N THR A 139 -6.57 14.56 -3.93
CA THR A 139 -7.67 13.97 -4.73
C THR A 139 -7.63 14.33 -6.20
N ASP A 140 -7.19 15.55 -6.54
CA ASP A 140 -7.29 16.04 -7.92
C ASP A 140 -5.96 15.92 -8.69
N VAL A 141 -4.83 15.80 -7.96
CA VAL A 141 -3.50 15.79 -8.58
C VAL A 141 -2.79 14.46 -8.35
N ARG A 142 -2.68 14.00 -7.09
CA ARG A 142 -1.88 12.83 -6.76
C ARG A 142 -2.61 11.49 -6.91
N TYR A 143 -3.78 11.38 -6.34
CA TYR A 143 -4.58 10.16 -6.27
C TYR A 143 -5.94 10.38 -6.91
N THR A 144 -5.93 10.73 -8.20
CA THR A 144 -7.18 11.08 -8.89
C THR A 144 -8.12 9.88 -8.98
N LYS A 145 -9.42 10.15 -8.93
CA LYS A 145 -10.46 9.13 -9.09
C LYS A 145 -10.22 8.30 -10.35
N LYS A 146 -9.91 8.95 -11.48
CA LYS A 146 -9.63 8.29 -12.76
C LYS A 146 -8.47 7.29 -12.64
N ASN A 147 -7.36 7.67 -11.99
CA ASN A 147 -6.22 6.77 -11.83
C ASN A 147 -6.56 5.62 -10.88
N SER A 148 -7.29 5.89 -9.80
CA SER A 148 -7.73 4.87 -8.85
C SER A 148 -8.62 3.82 -9.51
N GLU A 149 -9.58 4.24 -10.34
CA GLU A 149 -10.45 3.35 -11.11
C GLU A 149 -9.65 2.53 -12.11
N HIS A 150 -8.75 3.17 -12.86
CA HIS A 150 -7.88 2.48 -13.82
C HIS A 150 -7.00 1.40 -13.16
N PHE A 151 -6.33 1.72 -12.07
CA PHE A 151 -5.50 0.73 -11.36
C PHE A 151 -6.31 -0.41 -10.74
N SER A 152 -7.54 -0.13 -10.33
CA SER A 152 -8.47 -1.18 -9.88
C SER A 152 -8.81 -2.15 -11.02
N GLU A 153 -9.09 -1.64 -12.22
CA GLU A 153 -9.35 -2.47 -13.40
C GLU A 153 -8.11 -3.32 -13.78
N VAL A 154 -6.91 -2.71 -13.75
CA VAL A 154 -5.65 -3.42 -14.00
C VAL A 154 -5.47 -4.56 -13.00
N LEU A 155 -5.66 -4.32 -11.71
CA LEU A 155 -5.55 -5.36 -10.69
C LEU A 155 -6.55 -6.49 -10.90
N LEU A 156 -7.81 -6.16 -11.18
CA LEU A 156 -8.84 -7.18 -11.47
C LEU A 156 -8.48 -8.06 -12.67
N LYS A 157 -7.94 -7.45 -13.74
CA LYS A 157 -7.45 -8.18 -14.90
C LYS A 157 -6.32 -9.14 -14.51
N ILE A 158 -5.36 -8.67 -13.75
CA ILE A 158 -4.22 -9.46 -13.28
C ILE A 158 -4.70 -10.64 -12.41
N LEU A 159 -5.62 -10.42 -11.48
CA LEU A 159 -6.16 -11.49 -10.64
C LEU A 159 -6.85 -12.58 -11.46
N LYS A 160 -7.58 -12.19 -12.51
CA LYS A 160 -8.16 -13.16 -13.46
C LYS A 160 -7.09 -13.92 -14.23
N GLN A 161 -6.10 -13.24 -14.80
CA GLN A 161 -5.00 -13.84 -15.55
C GLN A 161 -4.17 -14.79 -14.68
N GLN A 162 -3.91 -14.42 -13.44
CA GLN A 162 -3.19 -15.24 -12.48
C GLN A 162 -4.06 -16.37 -11.85
N GLY A 163 -5.38 -16.37 -12.10
CA GLY A 163 -6.28 -17.45 -11.74
C GLY A 163 -6.86 -17.39 -10.34
N PHE A 164 -6.86 -16.21 -9.70
CA PHE A 164 -7.53 -15.99 -8.42
C PHE A 164 -9.02 -15.63 -8.56
N MET A 165 -9.46 -15.32 -9.76
CA MET A 165 -10.86 -15.03 -10.07
C MET A 165 -11.27 -15.85 -11.29
N LYS A 166 -12.31 -16.64 -11.12
CA LYS A 166 -12.96 -17.42 -12.19
C LYS A 166 -14.09 -16.63 -12.82
#